data_d329ed38b46d755098ad1e9cc12d3154
#
_entry.id   d329ed38b46d755098ad1e9cc12d3154
#
_cell.length_a   1.000
_cell.length_b   1.000
_cell.length_c   1.000
_cell.angle_alpha   90.00
_cell.angle_beta   90.00
_cell.angle_gamma   90.00
#
_symmetry.space_group_name_H-M   'P 1'
#
loop_
_entity.id
_entity.type
_entity.pdbx_description
1 polymer ?
#
loop_
_entity_poly.entity_id
_entity_poly.type
_entity_poly.pdbx_seq_one_letter_code
_entity_poly.pdbx_strand_id
1 'polypeptide(L)'
;MIFMKNVFMLLLSGILLCTSSFVSHAQDQDIAAIDKFISKQATQEGGDEYEDARKVVAGDLNRDGVSDLAVLYTIEGQNGSNNYVQYLAVFVRAQGGLVPVTHTVVGGKANRDVELKSIRNNVIFFKTLDYGPKDASCCPSKKGKTRFVLVNRRLKEL
;
A
#
# COMPACT_ATOMS: atom_id res chain seq x y z
N MET A 1 -20.98 -21.09 71.50
CA MET A 1 -21.53 -19.95 70.78
C MET A 1 -20.36 -19.07 70.43
N ILE A 2 -19.67 -19.38 69.33
CA ILE A 2 -18.54 -18.57 68.81
C ILE A 2 -18.66 -18.57 67.28
N PHE A 3 -18.78 -17.38 66.75
CA PHE A 3 -18.87 -17.07 65.33
C PHE A 3 -17.52 -17.27 64.62
N MET A 4 -17.45 -18.08 63.57
CA MET A 4 -16.36 -18.06 62.62
C MET A 4 -16.80 -17.36 61.34
N LYS A 5 -16.24 -16.16 61.10
CA LYS A 5 -16.38 -15.39 59.85
C LYS A 5 -15.49 -15.99 58.77
N ASN A 6 -16.08 -16.38 57.69
CA ASN A 6 -15.39 -16.74 56.47
C ASN A 6 -14.81 -15.49 55.80
N VAL A 7 -13.51 -15.50 55.60
CA VAL A 7 -12.82 -14.59 54.71
C VAL A 7 -12.57 -15.33 53.40
N PHE A 8 -13.43 -15.04 52.38
CA PHE A 8 -13.21 -15.48 51.03
C PHE A 8 -12.49 -14.32 50.31
N MET A 9 -11.18 -14.39 50.23
CA MET A 9 -10.36 -13.40 49.54
C MET A 9 -10.20 -13.80 48.07
N LEU A 10 -10.82 -13.01 47.22
CA LEU A 10 -10.72 -13.05 45.77
C LEU A 10 -9.26 -12.87 45.31
N LEU A 11 -8.74 -13.89 44.63
CA LEU A 11 -7.59 -13.75 43.74
C LEU A 11 -8.10 -13.55 42.32
N LEU A 12 -8.36 -12.31 41.98
CA LEU A 12 -8.51 -11.87 40.60
C LEU A 12 -7.32 -10.96 40.29
N SER A 13 -6.28 -11.52 39.72
CA SER A 13 -5.17 -10.69 39.22
C SER A 13 -4.45 -11.41 38.09
N GLY A 14 -4.50 -10.82 36.91
CA GLY A 14 -3.39 -10.89 35.96
C GLY A 14 -3.53 -11.77 34.74
N ILE A 15 -4.46 -11.46 33.83
CA ILE A 15 -4.28 -11.78 32.41
C ILE A 15 -4.63 -10.51 31.63
N LEU A 16 -3.65 -9.61 31.55
CA LEU A 16 -3.68 -8.53 30.57
C LEU A 16 -2.22 -8.14 30.30
N LEU A 17 -1.77 -8.28 29.05
CA LEU A 17 -0.54 -7.75 28.47
C LEU A 17 0.22 -8.83 27.67
N CYS A 18 -0.25 -9.12 26.44
CA CYS A 18 0.63 -9.66 25.39
C CYS A 18 0.06 -9.49 23.95
N THR A 19 -0.70 -8.42 23.66
CA THR A 19 -1.26 -8.23 22.31
C THR A 19 -0.55 -7.16 21.47
N SER A 20 0.28 -6.30 22.06
CA SER A 20 0.93 -5.21 21.35
C SER A 20 2.15 -5.61 20.51
N SER A 21 2.85 -6.66 20.87
CA SER A 21 4.09 -7.06 20.18
C SER A 21 3.86 -7.74 18.84
N PHE A 22 2.74 -8.42 18.65
CA PHE A 22 2.45 -9.13 17.39
C PHE A 22 2.08 -8.20 16.25
N VAL A 23 1.38 -7.10 16.52
CA VAL A 23 0.96 -6.14 15.49
C VAL A 23 2.16 -5.36 14.94
N SER A 24 3.09 -4.97 15.80
CA SER A 24 4.31 -4.27 15.37
C SER A 24 5.17 -5.14 14.44
N HIS A 25 5.37 -6.40 14.78
CA HIS A 25 6.21 -7.30 14.00
C HIS A 25 5.64 -7.61 12.59
N ALA A 26 4.32 -7.77 12.47
CA ALA A 26 3.68 -7.97 11.18
C ALA A 26 3.80 -6.72 10.27
N GLN A 27 3.69 -5.53 10.84
CA GLN A 27 3.84 -4.28 10.11
C GLN A 27 5.27 -4.08 9.61
N ASP A 28 6.27 -4.40 10.41
CA ASP A 28 7.69 -4.32 10.02
C ASP A 28 8.01 -5.28 8.87
N GLN A 29 7.43 -6.49 8.88
CA GLN A 29 7.58 -7.47 7.80
C GLN A 29 6.92 -7.00 6.50
N ASP A 30 5.77 -6.37 6.58
CA ASP A 30 5.07 -5.81 5.41
C ASP A 30 5.90 -4.70 4.76
N ILE A 31 6.46 -3.79 5.58
CA ILE A 31 7.35 -2.72 5.10
C ILE A 31 8.57 -3.32 4.40
N ALA A 32 9.26 -4.27 5.02
CA ALA A 32 10.44 -4.92 4.46
C ALA A 32 10.14 -5.63 3.12
N ALA A 33 8.97 -6.24 2.98
CA ALA A 33 8.55 -6.87 1.72
C ALA A 33 8.32 -5.85 0.60
N ILE A 34 7.70 -4.71 0.93
CA ILE A 34 7.48 -3.58 0.02
C ILE A 34 8.82 -2.99 -0.41
N ASP A 35 9.70 -2.65 0.55
CA ASP A 35 11.01 -2.05 0.30
C ASP A 35 11.87 -2.93 -0.62
N LYS A 36 11.93 -4.21 -0.32
CA LYS A 36 12.65 -5.20 -1.15
C LYS A 36 12.13 -5.23 -2.58
N PHE A 37 10.82 -5.17 -2.76
CA PHE A 37 10.20 -5.18 -4.09
C PHE A 37 10.54 -3.89 -4.84
N ILE A 38 10.34 -2.72 -4.21
CA ILE A 38 10.54 -1.41 -4.87
C ILE A 38 12.01 -1.19 -5.20
N SER A 39 12.95 -1.51 -4.28
CA SER A 39 14.40 -1.41 -4.55
C SER A 39 14.82 -2.23 -5.76
N LYS A 40 14.24 -3.43 -5.91
CA LYS A 40 14.49 -4.26 -7.11
C LYS A 40 13.95 -3.58 -8.37
N GLN A 41 12.75 -3.00 -8.32
CA GLN A 41 12.18 -2.29 -9.48
C GLN A 41 12.99 -1.04 -9.82
N ALA A 42 13.39 -0.23 -8.84
CA ALA A 42 14.22 0.95 -9.04
C ALA A 42 15.54 0.60 -9.72
N THR A 43 16.21 -0.45 -9.26
CA THR A 43 17.44 -0.97 -9.91
C THR A 43 17.19 -1.40 -11.37
N GLN A 44 16.08 -2.08 -11.65
CA GLN A 44 15.74 -2.53 -13.01
C GLN A 44 15.42 -1.36 -13.96
N GLU A 45 14.79 -0.31 -13.44
CA GLU A 45 14.46 0.91 -14.18
C GLU A 45 15.65 1.91 -14.29
N GLY A 46 16.75 1.63 -13.59
CA GLY A 46 17.94 2.50 -13.58
C GLY A 46 17.71 3.85 -12.92
N GLY A 47 16.88 3.90 -11.88
CA GLY A 47 16.52 5.08 -11.11
C GLY A 47 16.43 4.78 -9.61
N ASP A 48 15.96 5.77 -8.86
CA ASP A 48 15.78 5.69 -7.41
C ASP A 48 14.31 5.90 -7.04
N GLU A 49 13.89 5.31 -5.92
CA GLU A 49 12.56 5.59 -5.38
C GLU A 49 12.53 6.96 -4.73
N TYR A 50 11.48 7.74 -5.02
CA TYR A 50 11.13 8.93 -4.25
C TYR A 50 10.19 8.51 -3.11
N GLU A 51 10.77 8.17 -1.95
CA GLU A 51 10.07 7.56 -0.81
C GLU A 51 8.95 8.46 -0.25
N ASP A 52 9.11 9.79 -0.24
CA ASP A 52 8.11 10.73 0.27
C ASP A 52 6.78 10.68 -0.51
N ALA A 53 6.82 10.20 -1.75
CA ALA A 53 5.63 10.02 -2.58
C ALA A 53 4.96 8.66 -2.42
N ARG A 54 5.55 7.73 -1.65
CA ARG A 54 4.97 6.41 -1.44
C ARG A 54 3.64 6.49 -0.69
N LYS A 55 2.64 5.78 -1.20
CA LYS A 55 1.33 5.67 -0.57
C LYS A 55 0.89 4.22 -0.51
N VAL A 56 0.49 3.78 0.67
CA VAL A 56 -0.02 2.42 0.89
C VAL A 56 -1.49 2.49 1.31
N VAL A 57 -2.34 1.68 0.71
CA VAL A 57 -3.72 1.47 1.14
C VAL A 57 -4.03 -0.01 1.25
N ALA A 58 -4.78 -0.36 2.29
CA ALA A 58 -5.17 -1.73 2.57
C ALA A 58 -6.62 -1.99 2.16
N GLY A 59 -6.91 -3.23 1.72
CA GLY A 59 -8.24 -3.71 1.41
C GLY A 59 -8.19 -5.05 0.69
N ASP A 60 -9.28 -5.81 0.74
CA ASP A 60 -9.38 -7.10 0.06
C ASP A 60 -9.46 -6.89 -1.46
N LEU A 61 -8.45 -7.35 -2.19
CA LEU A 61 -8.34 -7.20 -3.64
C LEU A 61 -8.67 -8.49 -4.41
N ASN A 62 -8.53 -9.65 -3.76
CA ASN A 62 -8.73 -10.96 -4.36
C ASN A 62 -10.03 -11.66 -3.91
N ARG A 63 -10.79 -11.07 -2.97
CA ARG A 63 -12.05 -11.54 -2.39
C ARG A 63 -11.90 -12.77 -1.49
N ASP A 64 -10.79 -12.87 -0.80
CA ASP A 64 -10.56 -13.95 0.18
C ASP A 64 -10.92 -13.53 1.61
N GLY A 65 -11.37 -12.28 1.81
CA GLY A 65 -11.73 -11.72 3.10
C GLY A 65 -10.53 -11.23 3.91
N VAL A 66 -9.30 -11.33 3.37
CA VAL A 66 -8.08 -10.86 4.02
C VAL A 66 -7.65 -9.53 3.39
N SER A 67 -7.06 -8.65 4.20
CA SER A 67 -6.61 -7.36 3.71
C SER A 67 -5.29 -7.47 2.97
N ASP A 68 -5.31 -7.14 1.69
CA ASP A 68 -4.18 -6.97 0.77
C ASP A 68 -3.69 -5.52 0.79
N LEU A 69 -2.60 -5.23 0.08
CA LEU A 69 -2.08 -3.87 -0.07
C LEU A 69 -1.97 -3.45 -1.54
N ALA A 70 -2.39 -2.21 -1.80
CA ALA A 70 -2.02 -1.47 -3.00
C ALA A 70 -1.02 -0.39 -2.63
N VAL A 71 0.09 -0.34 -3.36
CA VAL A 71 1.20 0.57 -3.11
C VAL A 71 1.43 1.42 -4.36
N LEU A 72 1.23 2.73 -4.23
CA LEU A 72 1.70 3.71 -5.21
C LEU A 72 3.13 4.09 -4.83
N TYR A 73 4.04 4.00 -5.77
CA TYR A 73 5.44 4.42 -5.61
C TYR A 73 5.94 5.13 -6.86
N THR A 74 6.97 5.93 -6.70
CA THR A 74 7.54 6.75 -7.78
C THR A 74 9.00 6.39 -7.92
N ILE A 75 9.43 6.10 -9.15
CA ILE A 75 10.85 5.99 -9.51
C ILE A 75 11.22 7.22 -10.32
N GLU A 76 12.32 7.86 -9.95
CA GLU A 76 12.85 9.03 -10.62
C GLU A 76 14.30 8.83 -11.03
N GLY A 77 14.82 9.74 -11.87
CA GLY A 77 16.25 9.75 -12.24
C GLY A 77 16.65 8.66 -13.22
N GLN A 78 15.72 7.93 -13.84
CA GLN A 78 16.04 6.83 -14.74
C GLN A 78 17.09 7.23 -15.76
N ASN A 79 18.22 6.50 -15.78
CA ASN A 79 19.37 6.75 -16.65
C ASN A 79 19.91 8.19 -16.57
N GLY A 80 19.88 8.80 -15.37
CA GLY A 80 20.34 10.18 -15.14
C GLY A 80 19.43 11.27 -15.68
N SER A 81 18.20 10.94 -16.06
CA SER A 81 17.21 11.91 -16.53
C SER A 81 16.49 12.60 -15.37
N ASN A 82 15.75 13.67 -15.67
CA ASN A 82 14.83 14.30 -14.73
C ASN A 82 13.38 13.79 -14.89
N ASN A 83 13.22 12.57 -15.39
CA ASN A 83 11.94 11.91 -15.49
C ASN A 83 11.54 11.26 -14.16
N TYR A 84 10.25 11.06 -14.00
CA TYR A 84 9.68 10.21 -12.98
C TYR A 84 8.54 9.38 -13.55
N VAL A 85 8.34 8.20 -13.01
CA VAL A 85 7.26 7.28 -13.37
C VAL A 85 6.58 6.82 -12.09
N GLN A 86 5.25 6.87 -12.09
CA GLN A 86 4.42 6.40 -10.98
C GLN A 86 3.88 5.00 -11.28
N TYR A 87 4.10 4.10 -10.33
CA TYR A 87 3.72 2.70 -10.43
C TYR A 87 2.69 2.34 -9.36
N LEU A 88 1.76 1.49 -9.71
CA LEU A 88 0.90 0.79 -8.78
C LEU A 88 1.38 -0.65 -8.65
N ALA A 89 1.76 -1.07 -7.45
CA ALA A 89 2.00 -2.47 -7.12
C ALA A 89 0.87 -3.03 -6.24
N VAL A 90 0.56 -4.30 -6.41
CA VAL A 90 -0.37 -5.05 -5.57
C VAL A 90 0.37 -6.19 -4.88
N PHE A 91 0.18 -6.25 -3.57
CA PHE A 91 0.65 -7.31 -2.70
C PHE A 91 -0.56 -8.04 -2.11
N VAL A 92 -0.58 -9.35 -2.24
CA VAL A 92 -1.63 -10.18 -1.63
C VAL A 92 -1.09 -10.83 -0.38
N ARG A 93 -1.91 -10.84 0.66
CA ARG A 93 -1.57 -11.51 1.91
C ARG A 93 -1.81 -13.00 1.79
N ALA A 94 -0.74 -13.77 2.00
CA ALA A 94 -0.75 -15.22 1.99
C ALA A 94 -0.22 -15.77 3.32
N GLN A 95 -0.25 -17.09 3.49
CA GLN A 95 0.41 -17.73 4.61
C GLN A 95 1.91 -17.38 4.58
N GLY A 96 2.39 -16.65 5.60
CA GLY A 96 3.78 -16.24 5.70
C GLY A 96 4.09 -14.79 5.31
N GLY A 97 3.07 -13.96 4.99
CA GLY A 97 3.26 -12.53 4.78
C GLY A 97 2.74 -11.99 3.45
N LEU A 98 3.20 -10.80 3.07
CA LEU A 98 2.85 -10.16 1.80
C LEU A 98 3.65 -10.73 0.63
N VAL A 99 2.94 -11.04 -0.45
CA VAL A 99 3.52 -11.53 -1.71
C VAL A 99 3.21 -10.54 -2.83
N PRO A 100 4.22 -9.99 -3.54
CA PRO A 100 3.98 -9.14 -4.70
C PRO A 100 3.33 -9.96 -5.83
N VAL A 101 2.25 -9.44 -6.39
CA VAL A 101 1.46 -10.13 -7.42
C VAL A 101 1.69 -9.53 -8.79
N THR A 102 1.64 -8.21 -8.87
CA THR A 102 1.74 -7.47 -10.13
C THR A 102 2.03 -5.99 -9.86
N HIS A 103 2.60 -5.32 -10.86
CA HIS A 103 2.69 -3.86 -10.88
C HIS A 103 2.45 -3.34 -12.30
N THR A 104 2.12 -2.04 -12.41
CA THR A 104 1.92 -1.37 -13.69
C THR A 104 2.19 0.13 -13.55
N VAL A 105 2.56 0.77 -14.66
CA VAL A 105 2.63 2.23 -14.74
C VAL A 105 1.22 2.80 -14.63
N VAL A 106 1.04 3.82 -13.80
CA VAL A 106 -0.25 4.50 -13.62
C VAL A 106 -0.17 6.01 -13.86
N GLY A 107 1.03 6.57 -13.86
CA GLY A 107 1.29 7.99 -14.06
C GLY A 107 2.76 8.28 -14.32
N GLY A 108 3.12 9.56 -14.31
CA GLY A 108 4.48 10.04 -14.49
C GLY A 108 4.57 11.25 -15.41
N LYS A 109 5.78 11.77 -15.58
CA LYS A 109 6.05 12.95 -16.38
C LYS A 109 5.54 12.78 -17.82
N ALA A 110 4.88 13.81 -18.34
CA ALA A 110 4.22 13.85 -19.65
C ALA A 110 3.10 12.82 -19.89
N ASN A 111 2.65 12.15 -18.83
CA ASN A 111 1.50 11.24 -18.86
C ASN A 111 0.35 11.85 -18.04
N ARG A 112 0.33 11.62 -16.76
CA ARG A 112 -0.59 12.19 -15.76
C ARG A 112 0.01 12.02 -14.39
N ASP A 113 -0.42 12.82 -13.43
CA ASP A 113 -0.15 12.54 -12.02
C ASP A 113 -1.32 11.77 -11.40
N VAL A 114 -1.00 10.86 -10.51
CA VAL A 114 -2.00 10.06 -9.81
C VAL A 114 -1.81 10.12 -8.30
N GLU A 115 -2.94 10.10 -7.58
CA GLU A 115 -2.99 10.02 -6.14
C GLU A 115 -3.83 8.81 -5.72
N LEU A 116 -3.22 7.83 -5.07
CA LEU A 116 -3.90 6.66 -4.53
C LEU A 116 -4.80 7.05 -3.36
N LYS A 117 -6.08 6.68 -3.41
CA LYS A 117 -7.07 7.12 -2.42
C LYS A 117 -7.56 6.01 -1.51
N SER A 118 -8.03 4.92 -2.06
CA SER A 118 -8.67 3.86 -1.27
C SER A 118 -8.86 2.58 -2.07
N ILE A 119 -9.10 1.48 -1.34
CA ILE A 119 -9.67 0.25 -1.89
C ILE A 119 -11.09 0.11 -1.34
N ARG A 120 -12.06 -0.15 -2.23
CA ARG A 120 -13.46 -0.44 -1.86
C ARG A 120 -14.05 -1.44 -2.85
N ASN A 121 -14.69 -2.48 -2.34
CA ASN A 121 -15.30 -3.53 -3.16
C ASN A 121 -14.33 -4.10 -4.20
N ASN A 122 -13.08 -4.41 -3.77
CA ASN A 122 -11.99 -4.92 -4.59
C ASN A 122 -11.53 -3.98 -5.72
N VAL A 123 -11.93 -2.71 -5.68
CA VAL A 123 -11.55 -1.66 -6.65
C VAL A 123 -10.61 -0.67 -5.98
N ILE A 124 -9.50 -0.38 -6.63
CA ILE A 124 -8.51 0.62 -6.24
C ILE A 124 -8.88 1.94 -6.89
N PHE A 125 -9.06 2.99 -6.10
CA PHE A 125 -9.49 4.32 -6.55
C PHE A 125 -8.35 5.32 -6.52
N PHE A 126 -8.27 6.11 -7.61
CA PHE A 126 -7.32 7.21 -7.76
C PHE A 126 -8.02 8.52 -8.08
N LYS A 127 -7.40 9.63 -7.67
CA LYS A 127 -7.55 10.92 -8.33
C LYS A 127 -6.43 11.07 -9.35
N THR A 128 -6.70 11.78 -10.46
CA THR A 128 -5.71 12.09 -11.49
C THR A 128 -5.63 13.58 -11.73
N LEU A 129 -4.46 14.01 -12.20
CA LEU A 129 -4.27 15.27 -12.90
C LEU A 129 -3.76 14.92 -14.31
N ASP A 130 -4.59 15.11 -15.30
CA ASP A 130 -4.27 14.88 -16.70
C ASP A 130 -3.82 16.20 -17.35
N TYR A 131 -3.08 16.12 -18.46
CA TYR A 131 -2.66 17.31 -19.19
C TYR A 131 -3.82 17.93 -19.96
N GLY A 132 -4.03 19.21 -19.75
CA GLY A 132 -4.90 20.03 -20.57
C GLY A 132 -4.16 20.57 -21.83
N PRO A 133 -4.89 21.08 -22.83
CA PRO A 133 -4.29 21.54 -24.08
C PRO A 133 -3.28 22.71 -23.96
N LYS A 134 -3.27 23.39 -22.83
CA LYS A 134 -2.42 24.56 -22.55
C LYS A 134 -1.43 24.31 -21.40
N ASP A 135 -1.37 23.09 -20.87
CA ASP A 135 -0.49 22.79 -19.75
C ASP A 135 0.97 22.70 -20.21
N ALA A 136 1.86 23.23 -19.38
CA ALA A 136 3.28 22.99 -19.54
C ALA A 136 3.59 21.50 -19.21
N SER A 137 4.64 20.96 -19.78
CA SER A 137 5.04 19.55 -19.61
C SER A 137 5.36 19.12 -18.16
N CYS A 138 5.51 20.08 -17.25
CA CYS A 138 5.70 19.84 -15.82
C CYS A 138 4.39 19.70 -15.03
N CYS A 139 3.26 20.23 -15.56
CA CYS A 139 2.21 20.69 -14.66
C CYS A 139 0.81 20.35 -15.19
N PRO A 140 0.38 19.09 -15.06
CA PRO A 140 -0.97 18.69 -15.45
C PRO A 140 -2.01 19.38 -14.55
N SER A 141 -3.11 19.88 -15.13
CA SER A 141 -4.11 20.66 -14.40
C SER A 141 -5.52 20.07 -14.43
N LYS A 142 -5.81 19.18 -15.38
CA LYS A 142 -7.16 18.64 -15.57
C LYS A 142 -7.47 17.54 -14.57
N LYS A 143 -8.30 17.86 -13.59
CA LYS A 143 -8.73 16.90 -12.55
C LYS A 143 -9.55 15.76 -13.13
N GLY A 144 -9.20 14.54 -12.76
CA GLY A 144 -9.86 13.31 -13.15
C GLY A 144 -9.91 12.27 -12.04
N LYS A 145 -10.35 11.09 -12.41
CA LYS A 145 -10.38 9.90 -11.54
C LYS A 145 -10.15 8.68 -12.42
N THR A 146 -9.44 7.70 -11.88
CA THR A 146 -9.33 6.38 -12.48
C THR A 146 -9.45 5.29 -11.45
N ARG A 147 -9.65 4.07 -11.89
CA ARG A 147 -9.85 2.90 -11.04
C ARG A 147 -9.13 1.70 -11.63
N PHE A 148 -8.65 0.83 -10.75
CA PHE A 148 -8.04 -0.43 -11.15
C PHE A 148 -8.69 -1.59 -10.40
N VAL A 149 -8.72 -2.74 -11.05
CA VAL A 149 -9.11 -4.03 -10.46
C VAL A 149 -8.03 -5.06 -10.69
N LEU A 150 -7.88 -5.98 -9.74
CA LEU A 150 -7.03 -7.15 -9.88
C LEU A 150 -7.84 -8.28 -10.52
N VAL A 151 -7.48 -8.71 -11.73
CA VAL A 151 -8.13 -9.81 -12.45
C VAL A 151 -7.05 -10.78 -12.92
N ASN A 152 -7.14 -12.04 -12.53
CA ASN A 152 -6.19 -13.07 -12.90
C ASN A 152 -4.72 -12.64 -12.68
N ARG A 153 -4.44 -12.06 -11.51
CA ARG A 153 -3.11 -11.52 -11.10
C ARG A 153 -2.58 -10.39 -12.01
N ARG A 154 -3.44 -9.70 -12.72
CA ARG A 154 -3.10 -8.53 -13.55
C ARG A 154 -3.97 -7.36 -13.17
N LEU A 155 -3.39 -6.15 -13.21
CA LEU A 155 -4.11 -4.90 -13.03
C LEU A 155 -4.79 -4.49 -14.33
N LYS A 156 -6.08 -4.17 -14.25
CA LYS A 156 -6.87 -3.63 -15.35
C LYS A 156 -7.43 -2.28 -14.94
N GLU A 157 -7.18 -1.26 -15.73
CA GLU A 157 -7.81 0.06 -15.60
C GLU A 157 -9.25 0.02 -16.11
N LEU A 158 -10.18 0.74 -15.42
CA LEU A 158 -11.62 0.79 -15.70
C LEU A 158 -12.05 2.15 -16.20
#